data_2b4e71e3f3c31dc2f4e84d1e89bd098c
#
_entry.id   2b4e71e3f3c31dc2f4e84d1e89bd098c
#
_cell.length_a   1.000
_cell.length_b   1.000
_cell.length_c   1.000
_cell.angle_alpha   90.00
_cell.angle_beta   90.00
_cell.angle_gamma   90.00
#
_symmetry.space_group_name_H-M   'P 1'
#
loop_
_entity.id
_entity.type
_entity.pdbx_description
1 polymer ?
#
loop_
_entity_poly.entity_id
_entity_poly.type
_entity_poly.pdbx_seq_one_letter_code
_entity_poly.pdbx_strand_id
1 'polypeptide(L)'
;IHDDKMAADLGFAGAPIEGPTHFSQFVPLLHEVFGDAWFERGCISAHYQTMVVEGEEVRVMVEQVADVNQVARISAEKRDGTPVLTGTASLGPDYGDTELDVRRGRLRPSEQLVILSDVEVGQLGAGNPEQASMAMDQHMGDMYPFSLEQKLQKITENHAYYGADNPWGKAVMPLEMISVLTQYTSGQSGYRTKGPAVGLFAGQEIK
;
A
#
# COMPACT_ATOMS: atom_id res chain seq x y z
N ILE A 1 16.45 0.13 -4.36
CA ILE A 1 16.13 1.44 -4.95
C ILE A 1 15.83 2.50 -3.87
N HIS A 2 16.02 2.17 -2.60
CA HIS A 2 15.68 3.05 -1.47
C HIS A 2 16.84 3.98 -1.06
N ASP A 3 17.87 4.09 -1.89
CA ASP A 3 18.94 5.10 -1.78
C ASP A 3 19.14 5.77 -3.14
N ASP A 4 19.56 7.03 -3.11
CA ASP A 4 19.69 7.87 -4.31
C ASP A 4 20.71 7.33 -5.32
N LYS A 5 21.79 6.67 -4.85
CA LYS A 5 22.80 6.12 -5.74
C LYS A 5 22.23 4.95 -6.55
N MET A 6 21.59 4.01 -5.86
CA MET A 6 20.95 2.88 -6.54
C MET A 6 19.82 3.35 -7.47
N ALA A 7 19.05 4.34 -7.05
CA ALA A 7 18.00 4.93 -7.87
C ALA A 7 18.57 5.54 -9.16
N ALA A 8 19.65 6.32 -9.06
CA ALA A 8 20.33 6.91 -10.20
C ALA A 8 20.94 5.86 -11.14
N ASP A 9 21.54 4.79 -10.62
CA ASP A 9 22.08 3.68 -11.40
C ASP A 9 20.99 2.96 -12.23
N LEU A 10 19.74 3.02 -11.77
CA LEU A 10 18.56 2.48 -12.45
C LEU A 10 17.82 3.51 -13.32
N GLY A 11 18.32 4.75 -13.39
CA GLY A 11 17.74 5.82 -14.21
C GLY A 11 16.58 6.58 -13.55
N PHE A 12 16.38 6.45 -12.25
CA PHE A 12 15.40 7.24 -11.49
C PHE A 12 15.98 8.58 -11.05
N ALA A 13 15.14 9.59 -10.91
CA ALA A 13 15.54 10.93 -10.49
C ALA A 13 15.96 11.02 -9.02
N GLY A 14 15.59 10.05 -8.20
CA GLY A 14 15.92 9.93 -6.78
C GLY A 14 15.32 8.66 -6.20
N ALA A 15 15.60 8.38 -4.93
CA ALA A 15 15.04 7.25 -4.22
C ALA A 15 13.52 7.39 -4.09
N PRO A 16 12.72 6.50 -4.67
CA PRO A 16 11.27 6.61 -4.62
C PRO A 16 10.73 6.26 -3.22
N ILE A 17 9.73 7.00 -2.79
CA ILE A 17 8.88 6.62 -1.67
C ILE A 17 8.05 5.42 -2.08
N GLU A 18 7.93 4.43 -1.21
CA GLU A 18 7.09 3.27 -1.48
C GLU A 18 5.62 3.65 -1.65
N GLY A 19 4.98 3.10 -2.69
CA GLY A 19 3.56 3.35 -2.97
C GLY A 19 2.64 3.15 -1.77
N PRO A 20 2.78 2.06 -0.98
CA PRO A 20 1.97 1.85 0.23
C PRO A 20 2.01 2.97 1.26
N THR A 21 3.10 3.74 1.34
CA THR A 21 3.20 4.90 2.24
C THR A 21 2.10 5.93 1.97
N HIS A 22 1.68 6.08 0.72
CA HIS A 22 0.60 7.00 0.36
C HIS A 22 -0.76 6.58 0.95
N PHE A 23 -0.98 5.30 1.26
CA PHE A 23 -2.25 4.87 1.84
C PHE A 23 -2.49 5.46 3.23
N SER A 24 -1.46 5.58 4.04
CA SER A 24 -1.58 6.18 5.38
C SER A 24 -2.00 7.65 5.31
N GLN A 25 -1.64 8.37 4.24
CA GLN A 25 -2.02 9.78 4.05
C GLN A 25 -3.54 9.97 3.91
N PHE A 26 -4.26 8.95 3.45
CA PHE A 26 -5.72 9.01 3.29
C PHE A 26 -6.48 8.75 4.59
N VAL A 27 -5.87 8.08 5.58
CA VAL A 27 -6.58 7.59 6.77
C VAL A 27 -7.36 8.69 7.51
N PRO A 28 -6.82 9.89 7.78
CA PRO A 28 -7.59 10.94 8.45
C PRO A 28 -8.84 11.37 7.66
N LEU A 29 -8.72 11.50 6.34
CA LEU A 29 -9.82 11.90 5.47
C LEU A 29 -10.86 10.78 5.34
N LEU A 30 -10.42 9.53 5.27
CA LEU A 30 -11.31 8.38 5.20
C LEU A 30 -12.05 8.16 6.52
N HIS A 31 -11.41 8.44 7.64
CA HIS A 31 -12.08 8.45 8.93
C HIS A 31 -13.14 9.59 9.02
N GLU A 32 -12.85 10.76 8.47
CA GLU A 32 -13.83 11.87 8.39
C GLU A 32 -15.05 11.49 7.55
N VAL A 33 -14.85 10.78 6.42
CA VAL A 33 -15.92 10.40 5.50
C VAL A 33 -16.74 9.20 6.02
N PHE A 34 -16.07 8.18 6.57
CA PHE A 34 -16.69 6.88 6.88
C PHE A 34 -16.80 6.58 8.39
N GLY A 35 -16.21 7.43 9.24
CA GLY A 35 -16.17 7.21 10.70
C GLY A 35 -15.39 5.94 11.08
N ASP A 36 -15.68 5.41 12.28
CA ASP A 36 -15.02 4.22 12.81
C ASP A 36 -15.20 2.98 11.94
N ALA A 37 -16.28 2.92 11.15
CA ALA A 37 -16.53 1.82 10.21
C ALA A 37 -15.40 1.67 9.18
N TRP A 38 -14.62 2.73 8.92
CA TRP A 38 -13.43 2.65 8.08
C TRP A 38 -12.41 1.64 8.61
N PHE A 39 -12.14 1.65 9.90
CA PHE A 39 -11.18 0.74 10.53
C PHE A 39 -11.68 -0.69 10.70
N GLU A 40 -12.98 -0.92 10.61
CA GLU A 40 -13.59 -2.24 10.78
C GLU A 40 -13.78 -2.99 9.47
N ARG A 41 -14.14 -2.26 8.41
CA ARG A 41 -14.55 -2.86 7.13
C ARG A 41 -14.28 -1.96 5.94
N GLY A 42 -13.29 -1.08 6.03
CA GLY A 42 -12.87 -0.21 4.95
C GLY A 42 -12.15 -0.98 3.85
N CYS A 43 -12.29 -0.51 2.63
CA CYS A 43 -11.51 -0.93 1.48
C CYS A 43 -10.86 0.29 0.84
N ILE A 44 -9.56 0.24 0.62
CA ILE A 44 -8.84 1.20 -0.22
C ILE A 44 -8.20 0.45 -1.39
N SER A 45 -8.42 0.96 -2.59
CA SER A 45 -7.90 0.37 -3.82
C SER A 45 -7.33 1.46 -4.70
N ALA A 46 -6.05 1.40 -5.05
CA ALA A 46 -5.39 2.45 -5.80
C ALA A 46 -4.46 1.91 -6.88
N HIS A 47 -4.31 2.70 -7.93
CA HIS A 47 -3.30 2.57 -8.96
C HIS A 47 -2.31 3.72 -8.86
N TYR A 48 -1.02 3.37 -8.77
CA TYR A 48 0.09 4.30 -8.73
C TYR A 48 0.46 4.75 -10.16
N GLN A 49 0.68 6.05 -10.34
CA GLN A 49 0.93 6.65 -11.66
C GLN A 49 2.33 7.24 -11.76
N THR A 50 2.71 8.06 -10.80
CA THR A 50 4.01 8.74 -10.81
C THR A 50 4.72 8.51 -9.49
N MET A 51 6.01 8.21 -9.56
CA MET A 51 6.87 8.09 -8.38
C MET A 51 7.00 9.43 -7.68
N VAL A 52 7.05 9.37 -6.36
CA VAL A 52 7.35 10.49 -5.48
C VAL A 52 8.72 10.23 -4.87
N VAL A 53 9.57 11.22 -4.84
CA VAL A 53 10.88 11.17 -4.18
C VAL A 53 10.89 12.01 -2.91
N GLU A 54 11.89 11.84 -2.07
CA GLU A 54 12.02 12.58 -0.82
C GLU A 54 12.00 14.11 -1.08
N GLY A 55 11.26 14.83 -0.23
CA GLY A 55 11.12 16.29 -0.31
C GLY A 55 10.02 16.80 -1.25
N GLU A 56 9.40 15.92 -2.04
CA GLU A 56 8.25 16.33 -2.85
C GLU A 56 6.97 16.42 -2.01
N GLU A 57 6.22 17.49 -2.25
CA GLU A 57 4.91 17.71 -1.62
C GLU A 57 3.83 16.93 -2.37
N VAL A 58 3.02 16.18 -1.64
CA VAL A 58 1.88 15.42 -2.17
C VAL A 58 0.61 15.86 -1.47
N ARG A 59 -0.42 16.16 -2.24
CA ARG A 59 -1.77 16.42 -1.78
C ARG A 59 -2.64 15.20 -2.02
N VAL A 60 -3.31 14.72 -0.98
CA VAL A 60 -4.31 13.65 -1.07
C VAL A 60 -5.73 14.23 -1.01
N MET A 61 -6.63 13.61 -1.72
CA MET A 61 -8.03 14.05 -1.82
C MET A 61 -8.96 12.83 -1.76
N VAL A 62 -10.04 12.99 -1.01
CA VAL A 62 -11.14 12.02 -0.93
C VAL A 62 -12.42 12.73 -1.33
N GLU A 63 -13.16 12.16 -2.27
CA GLU A 63 -14.45 12.68 -2.68
C GLU A 63 -15.47 12.51 -1.55
N GLN A 64 -16.21 13.56 -1.26
CA GLN A 64 -17.33 13.49 -0.31
C GLN A 64 -18.46 12.66 -0.90
N VAL A 65 -18.97 11.72 -0.14
CA VAL A 65 -20.11 10.89 -0.53
C VAL A 65 -21.36 11.31 0.27
N ALA A 66 -22.51 11.23 -0.37
CA ALA A 66 -23.78 11.55 0.29
C ALA A 66 -24.25 10.43 1.24
N ASP A 67 -23.80 9.20 0.99
CA ASP A 67 -24.09 8.01 1.77
C ASP A 67 -22.81 7.22 1.98
N VAL A 68 -22.53 6.80 3.22
CA VAL A 68 -21.34 6.01 3.57
C VAL A 68 -21.24 4.65 2.87
N ASN A 69 -22.32 4.17 2.28
CA ASN A 69 -22.31 2.96 1.45
C ASN A 69 -21.90 3.21 0.00
N GLN A 70 -21.68 4.47 -0.39
CA GLN A 70 -21.19 4.80 -1.72
C GLN A 70 -19.68 4.62 -1.80
N VAL A 71 -19.20 4.37 -3.02
CA VAL A 71 -17.77 4.34 -3.33
C VAL A 71 -17.26 5.77 -3.48
N ALA A 72 -16.34 6.17 -2.64
CA ALA A 72 -15.63 7.44 -2.76
C ALA A 72 -14.47 7.31 -3.75
N ARG A 73 -14.24 8.33 -4.59
CA ARG A 73 -13.00 8.43 -5.36
C ARG A 73 -11.89 9.01 -4.49
N ILE A 74 -10.70 8.49 -4.67
CA ILE A 74 -9.49 9.00 -4.02
C ILE A 74 -8.44 9.35 -5.08
N SER A 75 -7.66 10.37 -4.80
CA SER A 75 -6.55 10.76 -5.67
C SER A 75 -5.43 11.41 -4.87
N ALA A 76 -4.23 11.38 -5.42
CA ALA A 76 -3.10 12.14 -4.93
C ALA A 76 -2.38 12.80 -6.10
N GLU A 77 -1.88 14.00 -5.87
CA GLU A 77 -1.14 14.79 -6.85
C GLU A 77 0.05 15.50 -6.20
N LYS A 78 1.10 15.74 -6.98
CA LYS A 78 2.20 16.62 -6.59
C LYS A 78 1.73 18.08 -6.61
N ARG A 79 2.55 18.98 -6.03
CA ARG A 79 2.27 20.42 -5.98
C ARG A 79 2.00 21.04 -7.35
N ASP A 80 2.59 20.53 -8.40
CA ASP A 80 2.43 21.00 -9.79
C ASP A 80 1.20 20.38 -10.50
N GLY A 81 0.41 19.54 -9.81
CA GLY A 81 -0.74 18.84 -10.36
C GLY A 81 -0.40 17.50 -11.04
N THR A 82 0.86 17.07 -11.01
CA THR A 82 1.24 15.75 -11.53
C THR A 82 0.55 14.64 -10.74
N PRO A 83 -0.24 13.75 -11.38
CA PRO A 83 -0.96 12.70 -10.67
C PRO A 83 -0.01 11.65 -10.09
N VAL A 84 -0.16 11.36 -8.81
CA VAL A 84 0.61 10.35 -8.07
C VAL A 84 -0.14 9.01 -8.03
N LEU A 85 -1.42 9.05 -7.69
CA LEU A 85 -2.30 7.89 -7.71
C LEU A 85 -3.76 8.29 -7.93
N THR A 86 -4.55 7.33 -8.38
CA THR A 86 -6.02 7.37 -8.40
C THR A 86 -6.58 6.09 -7.82
N GLY A 87 -7.78 6.15 -7.27
CA GLY A 87 -8.37 4.97 -6.66
C GLY A 87 -9.78 5.17 -6.14
N THR A 88 -10.19 4.21 -5.35
CA THR A 88 -11.49 4.15 -4.69
C THR A 88 -11.34 3.80 -3.22
N ALA A 89 -12.27 4.27 -2.40
CA ALA A 89 -12.46 3.85 -1.03
C ALA A 89 -13.92 3.57 -0.76
N SER A 90 -14.23 2.52 0.01
CA SER A 90 -15.60 2.09 0.30
C SER A 90 -15.67 1.29 1.59
N LEU A 91 -16.87 0.98 2.04
CA LEU A 91 -17.12 0.10 3.19
C LEU A 91 -17.74 -1.22 2.71
N GLY A 92 -17.24 -2.33 3.31
CA GLY A 92 -17.86 -3.65 3.12
C GLY A 92 -19.18 -3.82 3.87
N PRO A 93 -19.86 -4.96 3.65
CA PRO A 93 -19.41 -6.14 2.87
C PRO A 93 -19.51 -6.00 1.36
N ASP A 94 -20.28 -5.07 0.83
CA ASP A 94 -20.35 -4.79 -0.61
C ASP A 94 -19.48 -3.57 -0.95
N TYR A 95 -18.28 -3.84 -1.44
CA TYR A 95 -17.29 -2.80 -1.73
C TYR A 95 -17.51 -2.09 -3.08
N GLY A 96 -18.46 -2.57 -3.90
CA GLY A 96 -18.68 -2.09 -5.27
C GLY A 96 -17.47 -2.37 -6.19
N ASP A 97 -17.42 -1.68 -7.32
CA ASP A 97 -16.32 -1.79 -8.28
C ASP A 97 -15.09 -1.00 -7.77
N THR A 98 -14.08 -1.71 -7.30
CA THR A 98 -12.83 -1.10 -6.88
C THR A 98 -11.94 -0.70 -8.05
N GLU A 99 -10.99 0.22 -7.83
CA GLU A 99 -10.04 0.63 -8.88
C GLU A 99 -9.28 -0.58 -9.47
N LEU A 100 -8.81 -1.50 -8.63
CA LEU A 100 -8.08 -2.67 -9.12
C LEU A 100 -8.98 -3.69 -9.81
N ASP A 101 -10.24 -3.85 -9.39
CA ASP A 101 -11.18 -4.72 -10.10
C ASP A 101 -11.45 -4.23 -11.52
N VAL A 102 -11.70 -2.93 -11.68
CA VAL A 102 -11.87 -2.30 -13.00
C VAL A 102 -10.63 -2.49 -13.88
N ARG A 103 -9.42 -2.30 -13.31
CA ARG A 103 -8.16 -2.47 -14.04
C ARG A 103 -7.90 -3.92 -14.39
N ARG A 104 -8.15 -4.84 -13.46
CA ARG A 104 -8.00 -6.28 -13.70
C ARG A 104 -8.83 -6.73 -14.89
N GLY A 105 -10.06 -6.21 -15.04
CA GLY A 105 -10.90 -6.48 -16.20
C GLY A 105 -10.35 -5.96 -17.54
N ARG A 106 -9.36 -5.09 -17.51
CA ARG A 106 -8.71 -4.52 -18.71
C ARG A 106 -7.32 -5.09 -19.00
N LEU A 107 -6.82 -5.99 -18.14
CA LEU A 107 -5.52 -6.62 -18.34
C LEU A 107 -5.52 -7.45 -19.62
N ARG A 108 -4.41 -7.37 -20.35
CA ARG A 108 -4.16 -8.21 -21.51
C ARG A 108 -3.21 -9.32 -21.09
N PRO A 109 -3.44 -10.57 -21.50
CA PRO A 109 -2.49 -11.65 -21.29
C PRO A 109 -1.12 -11.26 -21.89
N SER A 110 -0.05 -11.55 -21.16
CA SER A 110 1.29 -11.44 -21.72
C SER A 110 1.52 -12.61 -22.66
N GLU A 111 2.05 -12.34 -23.86
CA GLU A 111 2.43 -13.39 -24.81
C GLU A 111 3.57 -14.26 -24.26
N GLN A 112 4.47 -13.64 -23.50
CA GLN A 112 5.57 -14.33 -22.86
C GLN A 112 5.94 -13.67 -21.54
N LEU A 113 5.95 -14.46 -20.46
CA LEU A 113 6.52 -14.07 -19.19
C LEU A 113 8.02 -14.33 -19.22
N VAL A 114 8.83 -13.31 -18.94
CA VAL A 114 10.30 -13.44 -18.90
C VAL A 114 10.78 -13.58 -17.47
N ILE A 115 10.52 -12.58 -16.64
CA ILE A 115 11.00 -12.50 -15.24
C ILE A 115 10.33 -13.55 -14.36
N LEU A 116 9.04 -13.81 -14.61
CA LEU A 116 8.22 -14.76 -13.86
C LEU A 116 7.87 -16.02 -14.66
N SER A 117 8.73 -16.42 -15.59
CA SER A 117 8.45 -17.55 -16.51
C SER A 117 8.28 -18.91 -15.80
N ASP A 118 8.74 -19.04 -14.56
CA ASP A 118 8.63 -20.27 -13.77
C ASP A 118 7.46 -20.24 -12.78
N VAL A 119 6.62 -19.21 -12.85
CA VAL A 119 5.43 -19.07 -12.00
C VAL A 119 4.19 -19.44 -12.81
N GLU A 120 3.40 -20.36 -12.29
CA GLU A 120 2.17 -20.82 -12.93
C GLU A 120 0.93 -20.27 -12.19
N VAL A 121 -0.13 -19.97 -12.95
CA VAL A 121 -1.40 -19.53 -12.35
C VAL A 121 -1.97 -20.67 -11.48
N GLY A 122 -2.30 -20.35 -10.23
CA GLY A 122 -2.79 -21.33 -9.25
C GLY A 122 -1.70 -22.09 -8.50
N GLN A 123 -0.42 -21.84 -8.82
CA GLN A 123 0.70 -22.37 -8.07
C GLN A 123 0.65 -21.84 -6.62
N LEU A 124 0.79 -22.75 -5.65
CA LEU A 124 0.91 -22.40 -4.24
C LEU A 124 2.38 -22.24 -3.86
N GLY A 125 2.65 -21.33 -2.94
CA GLY A 125 3.98 -21.18 -2.34
C GLY A 125 4.43 -22.45 -1.59
N ALA A 126 5.73 -22.56 -1.36
CA ALA A 126 6.36 -23.73 -0.73
C ALA A 126 6.12 -23.77 0.79
N GLY A 127 4.89 -23.61 1.25
CA GLY A 127 4.58 -23.65 2.69
C GLY A 127 3.08 -23.66 2.97
N ASN A 128 2.74 -23.91 4.21
CA ASN A 128 1.37 -23.66 4.69
C ASN A 128 1.09 -22.15 4.65
N PRO A 129 -0.19 -21.73 4.72
CA PRO A 129 -0.52 -20.32 4.91
C PRO A 129 0.31 -19.75 6.04
N GLU A 130 1.14 -18.78 5.72
CA GLU A 130 2.05 -18.18 6.68
C GLU A 130 1.33 -17.16 7.51
N GLN A 131 1.63 -17.13 8.80
CA GLN A 131 1.13 -16.14 9.74
C GLN A 131 2.28 -15.19 10.06
N ALA A 132 2.13 -13.91 9.69
CA ALA A 132 3.07 -12.88 10.09
C ALA A 132 2.52 -12.12 11.29
N SER A 133 3.35 -11.91 12.30
CA SER A 133 3.07 -11.03 13.43
C SER A 133 4.30 -10.19 13.73
N MET A 134 4.09 -9.00 14.26
CA MET A 134 5.17 -8.07 14.58
C MET A 134 4.86 -7.40 15.91
N ALA A 135 5.82 -7.43 16.84
CA ALA A 135 5.77 -6.60 18.04
C ALA A 135 6.07 -5.14 17.68
N MET A 136 5.56 -4.20 18.45
CA MET A 136 5.74 -2.76 18.21
C MET A 136 7.21 -2.34 18.21
N ASP A 137 8.03 -2.94 19.06
CA ASP A 137 9.46 -2.70 19.24
C ASP A 137 10.36 -3.60 18.35
N GLN A 138 9.75 -4.53 17.60
CA GLN A 138 10.51 -5.44 16.74
C GLN A 138 11.19 -4.68 15.60
N HIS A 139 12.50 -4.85 15.45
CA HIS A 139 13.25 -4.32 14.30
C HIS A 139 12.88 -5.06 13.02
N MET A 140 12.61 -4.31 11.95
CA MET A 140 12.05 -4.84 10.70
C MET A 140 13.10 -5.30 9.68
N GLY A 141 14.37 -5.34 10.04
CA GLY A 141 15.48 -5.80 9.20
C GLY A 141 16.18 -4.68 8.44
N ASP A 142 17.11 -5.05 7.56
CA ASP A 142 17.98 -4.08 6.88
C ASP A 142 17.25 -3.21 5.86
N MET A 143 16.19 -3.72 5.25
CA MET A 143 15.37 -2.94 4.31
C MET A 143 14.49 -1.91 5.03
N TYR A 144 14.16 -2.16 6.29
CA TYR A 144 13.38 -1.29 7.15
C TYR A 144 14.11 -1.18 8.49
N PRO A 145 15.15 -0.36 8.60
CA PRO A 145 16.04 -0.30 9.78
C PRO A 145 15.40 0.47 10.94
N PHE A 146 14.16 0.18 11.25
CA PHE A 146 13.39 0.77 12.33
C PHE A 146 12.30 -0.21 12.82
N SER A 147 11.74 0.04 14.00
CA SER A 147 10.58 -0.66 14.51
C SER A 147 9.27 0.04 14.08
N LEU A 148 8.15 -0.65 14.23
CA LEU A 148 6.84 -0.04 14.00
C LEU A 148 6.62 1.19 14.91
N GLU A 149 7.02 1.12 16.18
CA GLU A 149 6.94 2.23 17.11
C GLU A 149 7.74 3.45 16.62
N GLN A 150 8.96 3.24 16.14
CA GLN A 150 9.79 4.31 15.55
C GLN A 150 9.18 4.89 14.28
N LYS A 151 8.55 4.05 13.46
CA LYS A 151 7.85 4.48 12.25
C LYS A 151 6.67 5.38 12.59
N LEU A 152 5.84 4.99 13.56
CA LEU A 152 4.69 5.77 14.00
C LEU A 152 5.04 7.17 14.50
N GLN A 153 6.24 7.34 15.08
CA GLN A 153 6.73 8.65 15.51
C GLN A 153 7.10 9.59 14.34
N LYS A 154 7.23 9.05 13.13
CA LYS A 154 7.71 9.79 11.95
C LYS A 154 6.67 9.94 10.83
N ILE A 155 5.56 9.21 10.89
CA ILE A 155 4.51 9.36 9.88
C ILE A 155 3.77 10.69 10.12
N THR A 156 3.53 11.42 9.04
CA THR A 156 2.89 12.74 9.09
C THR A 156 1.40 12.65 9.40
N GLU A 157 0.76 11.57 9.01
CA GLU A 157 -0.66 11.30 9.18
C GLU A 157 -0.93 10.39 10.40
N ASN A 158 -0.32 10.74 11.53
CA ASN A 158 -0.53 9.99 12.76
C ASN A 158 -2.01 10.03 13.18
N HIS A 159 -2.54 8.87 13.55
CA HIS A 159 -3.91 8.71 14.01
C HIS A 159 -3.95 8.17 15.44
N ALA A 160 -4.88 8.66 16.27
CA ALA A 160 -5.00 8.23 17.66
C ALA A 160 -5.20 6.72 17.81
N TYR A 161 -5.85 6.07 16.85
CA TYR A 161 -6.13 4.64 16.85
C TYR A 161 -4.91 3.75 16.58
N TYR A 162 -3.78 4.30 16.20
CA TYR A 162 -2.51 3.55 16.16
C TYR A 162 -1.95 3.25 17.55
N GLY A 163 -2.47 3.90 18.59
CA GLY A 163 -2.28 3.52 20.00
C GLY A 163 -3.38 2.58 20.48
N ALA A 164 -3.26 2.13 21.74
CA ALA A 164 -4.26 1.24 22.36
C ALA A 164 -5.53 1.97 22.82
N ASP A 165 -5.53 3.29 22.86
CA ASP A 165 -6.68 4.11 23.27
C ASP A 165 -7.64 4.33 22.09
N ASN A 166 -8.42 3.32 21.80
CA ASN A 166 -9.40 3.29 20.72
C ASN A 166 -10.57 2.36 21.06
N PRO A 167 -11.67 2.32 20.28
CA PRO A 167 -12.85 1.50 20.57
C PRO A 167 -12.60 0.00 20.72
N TRP A 168 -11.52 -0.52 20.15
CA TRP A 168 -11.20 -1.96 20.14
C TRP A 168 -10.19 -2.37 21.22
N GLY A 169 -9.62 -1.42 21.99
CA GLY A 169 -8.67 -1.68 23.08
C GLY A 169 -7.33 -2.28 22.63
N LYS A 170 -6.99 -2.15 21.34
CA LYS A 170 -5.72 -2.58 20.75
C LYS A 170 -5.34 -1.70 19.57
N ALA A 171 -4.05 -1.47 19.38
CA ALA A 171 -3.55 -0.64 18.30
C ALA A 171 -4.03 -1.13 16.92
N VAL A 172 -4.49 -0.20 16.09
CA VAL A 172 -4.75 -0.44 14.67
C VAL A 172 -3.43 -0.34 13.91
N MET A 173 -3.21 -1.24 12.98
CA MET A 173 -2.01 -1.20 12.14
C MET A 173 -2.16 -0.14 11.05
N PRO A 174 -1.17 0.74 10.86
CA PRO A 174 -1.14 1.65 9.71
C PRO A 174 -1.18 0.88 8.40
N LEU A 175 -1.93 1.36 7.41
CA LEU A 175 -2.13 0.66 6.13
C LEU A 175 -0.81 0.37 5.40
N GLU A 176 0.14 1.29 5.46
CA GLU A 176 1.46 1.09 4.83
C GLU A 176 2.23 -0.11 5.42
N MET A 177 2.01 -0.43 6.71
CA MET A 177 2.69 -1.53 7.40
C MET A 177 2.17 -2.90 6.99
N ILE A 178 0.96 -2.99 6.43
CA ILE A 178 0.41 -4.23 5.88
C ILE A 178 1.31 -4.76 4.76
N SER A 179 1.83 -3.88 3.90
CA SER A 179 2.77 -4.26 2.83
C SER A 179 4.08 -4.79 3.39
N VAL A 180 4.60 -4.22 4.47
CA VAL A 180 5.81 -4.72 5.15
C VAL A 180 5.58 -6.14 5.67
N LEU A 181 4.46 -6.39 6.34
CA LEU A 181 4.12 -7.73 6.84
C LEU A 181 3.95 -8.75 5.72
N THR A 182 3.31 -8.38 4.61
CA THR A 182 3.13 -9.31 3.48
C THR A 182 4.45 -9.65 2.80
N GLN A 183 5.46 -8.81 2.85
CA GLN A 183 6.79 -9.12 2.35
C GLN A 183 7.49 -10.24 3.14
N TYR A 184 7.26 -10.35 4.43
CA TYR A 184 7.78 -11.47 5.22
C TYR A 184 7.22 -12.81 4.74
N THR A 185 5.93 -12.88 4.46
CA THR A 185 5.27 -14.09 3.96
C THR A 185 5.66 -14.39 2.52
N SER A 186 5.65 -13.40 1.64
CA SER A 186 6.00 -13.57 0.22
C SER A 186 7.49 -13.93 0.03
N GLY A 187 8.38 -13.45 0.87
CA GLY A 187 9.80 -13.79 0.85
C GLY A 187 10.07 -15.27 1.08
N GLN A 188 9.19 -15.96 1.81
CA GLN A 188 9.29 -17.39 2.13
C GLN A 188 8.56 -18.27 1.10
N SER A 189 7.78 -17.70 0.19
CA SER A 189 6.96 -18.44 -0.78
C SER A 189 7.76 -19.34 -1.75
N GLY A 190 9.06 -19.12 -1.86
CA GLY A 190 9.91 -19.84 -2.81
C GLY A 190 9.88 -19.32 -4.25
N TYR A 191 8.99 -18.36 -4.55
CA TYR A 191 8.98 -17.71 -5.86
C TYR A 191 10.23 -16.85 -6.06
N ARG A 192 10.82 -16.93 -7.25
CA ARG A 192 12.02 -16.18 -7.60
C ARG A 192 11.86 -15.58 -8.98
N THR A 193 12.38 -14.39 -9.15
CA THR A 193 12.52 -13.76 -10.47
C THR A 193 13.75 -14.31 -11.18
N LYS A 194 13.70 -14.41 -12.49
CA LYS A 194 14.87 -14.73 -13.32
C LYS A 194 15.68 -13.46 -13.58
N GLY A 195 16.96 -13.52 -13.25
CA GLY A 195 17.90 -12.42 -13.46
C GLY A 195 17.67 -11.21 -12.51
N PRO A 196 18.43 -10.13 -12.70
CA PRO A 196 18.23 -8.91 -11.96
C PRO A 196 16.87 -8.29 -12.32
N ALA A 197 16.09 -7.96 -11.30
CA ALA A 197 14.78 -7.37 -11.46
C ALA A 197 14.52 -6.33 -10.38
N VAL A 198 13.73 -5.30 -10.71
CA VAL A 198 13.24 -4.29 -9.78
C VAL A 198 11.73 -4.46 -9.65
N GLY A 199 11.25 -4.64 -8.42
CA GLY A 199 9.84 -4.64 -8.12
C GLY A 199 9.33 -3.20 -7.91
N LEU A 200 8.25 -2.85 -8.58
CA LEU A 200 7.55 -1.59 -8.39
C LEU A 200 6.08 -1.86 -8.07
N PHE A 201 5.55 -1.11 -7.14
CA PHE A 201 4.10 -1.14 -6.87
C PHE A 201 3.37 -0.44 -8.02
N ALA A 202 2.56 -1.18 -8.77
CA ALA A 202 1.69 -0.61 -9.80
C ALA A 202 0.29 -0.29 -9.26
N GLY A 203 -0.15 -1.02 -8.25
CA GLY A 203 -1.41 -0.81 -7.56
C GLY A 203 -1.51 -1.73 -6.35
N GLN A 204 -2.41 -1.39 -5.46
CA GLN A 204 -2.64 -2.13 -4.22
C GLN A 204 -4.10 -1.98 -3.79
N GLU A 205 -4.61 -3.03 -3.18
CA GLU A 205 -5.92 -3.05 -2.54
C GLU A 205 -5.80 -3.69 -1.15
N ILE A 206 -6.46 -3.08 -0.19
CA ILE A 206 -6.59 -3.59 1.19
C ILE A 206 -8.07 -3.56 1.55
N LYS A 207 -8.57 -4.70 2.04
CA LYS A 207 -9.93 -4.89 2.55
C LYS A 207 -9.90 -5.36 3.98
#